data_4c90663a62263c3b578af20c1df2e05a
#
_entry.id   4c90663a62263c3b578af20c1df2e05a
#
_cell.length_a   1.000
_cell.length_b   1.000
_cell.length_c   1.000
_cell.angle_alpha   90.00
_cell.angle_beta   90.00
_cell.angle_gamma   90.00
#
_symmetry.space_group_name_H-M   'P 1'
#
loop_
_entity.id
_entity.type
_entity.pdbx_description
1 polymer ?
#
loop_
_entity_poly.entity_id
_entity_poly.type
_entity_poly.pdbx_seq_one_letter_code
_entity_poly.pdbx_strand_id
1 'polypeptide(L)'
;MKLIDLSHPLVHGQAAFPGDPPLLVQPQGTVATTQFNTTQITIGTHQGTHLDAMYHFLEDGRTVDQMPLEWFYGPARMLRLPKQAGEEITVDDLRRFEAHLQPEAKVVLATGWHRHFGAPDFFTNHPSLTVEAGRYLASRRIRLLGMDMPSPSRRWLEIHHVLQARDVEIVLVEALANLDALPDAFTFIGFPLNFQGRDGSPIRAVAVC
;
A
#
# COMPACT_ATOMS: atom_id res chain seq x y z
N MET A 1 -21.35 0.46 13.08
CA MET A 1 -20.08 0.97 12.54
C MET A 1 -18.96 0.20 13.23
N LYS A 2 -18.16 -0.54 12.47
CA LYS A 2 -17.01 -1.30 12.95
C LYS A 2 -15.75 -0.78 12.26
N LEU A 3 -14.69 -0.52 13.03
CA LEU A 3 -13.38 -0.18 12.48
C LEU A 3 -12.53 -1.46 12.42
N ILE A 4 -11.87 -1.68 11.29
CA ILE A 4 -10.92 -2.77 11.09
C ILE A 4 -9.58 -2.15 10.72
N ASP A 5 -8.55 -2.47 11.50
CA ASP A 5 -7.18 -2.04 11.26
C ASP A 5 -6.59 -2.82 10.08
N LEU A 6 -6.14 -2.10 9.07
CA LEU A 6 -5.54 -2.67 7.86
C LEU A 6 -4.01 -2.52 7.83
N SER A 7 -3.39 -2.18 8.96
CA SER A 7 -1.94 -1.95 9.01
C SER A 7 -1.22 -3.03 9.80
N HIS A 8 -0.06 -3.41 9.30
CA HIS A 8 0.88 -4.23 10.05
C HIS A 8 1.54 -3.41 11.17
N PRO A 9 1.85 -4.02 12.32
CA PRO A 9 2.58 -3.34 13.39
C PRO A 9 3.99 -2.98 12.91
N LEU A 10 4.47 -1.82 13.32
CA LEU A 10 5.84 -1.36 13.07
C LEU A 10 6.71 -1.75 14.28
N VAL A 11 7.74 -2.57 14.06
CA VAL A 11 8.59 -3.15 15.12
C VAL A 11 10.06 -2.82 14.86
N HIS A 12 10.82 -2.50 15.92
CA HIS A 12 12.27 -2.24 15.81
C HIS A 12 12.99 -3.38 15.08
N GLY A 13 13.83 -3.03 14.12
CA GLY A 13 14.56 -3.99 13.30
C GLY A 13 13.73 -4.68 12.22
N GLN A 14 12.48 -4.29 12.04
CA GLN A 14 11.63 -4.84 10.98
C GLN A 14 12.26 -4.63 9.60
N ALA A 15 12.29 -5.71 8.82
CA ALA A 15 12.76 -5.67 7.44
C ALA A 15 11.92 -4.67 6.59
N ALA A 16 12.62 -3.95 5.74
CA ALA A 16 12.06 -3.13 4.68
C ALA A 16 12.21 -3.85 3.33
N PHE A 17 11.78 -3.20 2.25
CA PHE A 17 12.08 -3.69 0.90
C PHE A 17 13.61 -3.84 0.73
N PRO A 18 14.09 -4.85 -0.02
CA PRO A 18 15.52 -5.07 -0.21
C PRO A 18 16.24 -3.82 -0.74
N GLY A 19 17.18 -3.30 0.05
CA GLY A 19 17.92 -2.06 -0.24
C GLY A 19 17.51 -0.86 0.60
N ASP A 20 16.34 -0.89 1.23
CA ASP A 20 15.88 0.18 2.11
C ASP A 20 16.41 0.05 3.55
N PRO A 21 16.55 1.18 4.26
CA PRO A 21 17.00 1.15 5.65
C PRO A 21 15.96 0.50 6.56
N PRO A 22 16.39 -0.28 7.58
CA PRO A 22 15.47 -0.89 8.54
C PRO A 22 14.83 0.15 9.45
N LEU A 23 13.65 -0.19 9.98
CA LEU A 23 13.00 0.60 11.02
C LEU A 23 13.80 0.56 12.33
N LEU A 24 14.19 1.73 12.84
CA LEU A 24 14.85 1.85 14.14
C LEU A 24 13.94 2.59 15.13
N VAL A 25 13.74 1.99 16.29
CA VAL A 25 12.97 2.54 17.41
C VAL A 25 13.89 2.64 18.61
N GLN A 26 14.21 3.85 19.06
CA GLN A 26 15.19 4.13 20.11
C GLN A 26 14.57 4.96 21.23
N PRO A 27 14.31 4.39 22.40
CA PRO A 27 13.90 5.16 23.58
C PRO A 27 14.96 6.24 23.91
N GLN A 28 14.53 7.48 24.05
CA GLN A 28 15.39 8.64 24.39
C GLN A 28 15.20 9.09 25.83
N GLY A 29 14.02 8.86 26.40
CA GLY A 29 13.72 9.15 27.79
C GLY A 29 12.67 8.21 28.35
N THR A 30 12.68 8.03 29.66
CA THR A 30 11.67 7.25 30.38
C THR A 30 11.11 8.07 31.53
N VAL A 31 9.90 7.71 32.02
CA VAL A 31 9.32 8.38 33.20
C VAL A 31 10.29 8.42 34.37
N ALA A 32 11.10 7.37 34.55
CA ALA A 32 12.08 7.29 35.64
C ALA A 32 13.26 8.26 35.48
N THR A 33 13.68 8.58 34.25
CA THR A 33 14.87 9.41 33.98
C THR A 33 14.55 10.85 33.61
N THR A 34 13.46 11.08 32.87
CA THR A 34 13.09 12.39 32.32
C THR A 34 11.67 12.83 32.70
N GLN A 35 10.95 12.05 33.52
CA GLN A 35 9.56 12.23 33.91
C GLN A 35 8.53 12.03 32.77
N PHE A 36 8.97 11.67 31.57
CA PHE A 36 8.12 11.33 30.44
C PHE A 36 8.82 10.30 29.54
N ASN A 37 8.04 9.58 28.78
CA ASN A 37 8.59 8.68 27.78
C ASN A 37 8.68 9.42 26.42
N THR A 38 9.84 9.29 25.77
CA THR A 38 10.03 9.78 24.40
C THR A 38 10.86 8.78 23.61
N THR A 39 10.57 8.68 22.32
CA THR A 39 11.19 7.69 21.42
C THR A 39 11.55 8.36 20.11
N GLN A 40 12.77 8.16 19.66
CA GLN A 40 13.18 8.49 18.30
C GLN A 40 12.84 7.32 17.39
N ILE A 41 12.22 7.63 16.24
CA ILE A 41 11.93 6.66 15.19
C ILE A 41 12.63 7.09 13.92
N THR A 42 13.44 6.19 13.34
CA THR A 42 14.01 6.32 12.01
C THR A 42 13.31 5.31 11.12
N ILE A 43 12.60 5.80 10.10
CA ILE A 43 11.71 5.00 9.27
C ILE A 43 11.84 5.43 7.81
N GLY A 44 11.84 4.46 6.89
CA GLY A 44 11.70 4.73 5.46
C GLY A 44 10.26 5.09 5.08
N THR A 45 10.08 5.83 4.00
CA THR A 45 8.76 6.22 3.48
C THR A 45 7.94 5.02 3.03
N HIS A 46 8.59 3.91 2.65
CA HIS A 46 7.98 2.65 2.18
C HIS A 46 8.07 1.52 3.21
N GLN A 47 7.92 1.83 4.49
CA GLN A 47 8.02 0.87 5.58
C GLN A 47 6.64 0.37 6.05
N GLY A 48 6.48 -0.96 6.11
CA GLY A 48 5.24 -1.60 6.58
C GLY A 48 4.05 -1.29 5.68
N THR A 49 2.87 -1.03 6.26
CA THR A 49 1.72 -0.55 5.48
C THR A 49 1.92 0.92 5.15
N HIS A 50 2.03 1.23 3.87
CA HIS A 50 2.38 2.57 3.37
C HIS A 50 1.65 2.90 2.07
N LEU A 51 1.81 4.12 1.62
CA LEU A 51 1.39 4.54 0.28
C LEU A 51 2.53 5.18 -0.49
N ASP A 52 2.46 5.05 -1.82
CA ASP A 52 3.37 5.67 -2.77
C ASP A 52 2.72 6.88 -3.44
N ALA A 53 3.48 7.97 -3.46
CA ALA A 53 3.20 9.11 -4.31
C ALA A 53 3.81 8.91 -5.71
N MET A 54 3.34 9.66 -6.70
CA MET A 54 3.83 9.59 -8.08
C MET A 54 5.32 9.95 -8.18
N TYR A 55 5.80 10.81 -7.28
CA TYR A 55 7.21 11.19 -7.17
C TYR A 55 8.14 9.99 -6.88
N HIS A 56 7.59 8.87 -6.39
CA HIS A 56 8.39 7.66 -6.14
C HIS A 56 9.09 7.14 -7.42
N PHE A 57 8.43 7.20 -8.57
CA PHE A 57 8.96 6.73 -9.85
C PHE A 57 9.03 7.80 -10.96
N LEU A 58 8.48 8.99 -10.71
CA LEU A 58 8.51 10.11 -11.65
C LEU A 58 9.18 11.31 -11.00
N GLU A 59 10.31 11.76 -11.51
CA GLU A 59 11.09 12.87 -10.96
C GLU A 59 10.28 14.16 -10.77
N ASP A 60 9.29 14.41 -11.63
CA ASP A 60 8.37 15.52 -11.57
C ASP A 60 6.92 15.09 -11.20
N GLY A 61 6.77 13.90 -10.61
CA GLY A 61 5.51 13.38 -10.09
C GLY A 61 5.03 14.15 -8.86
N ARG A 62 3.73 14.04 -8.57
CA ARG A 62 3.17 14.60 -7.33
C ARG A 62 3.84 13.97 -6.12
N THR A 63 4.24 14.82 -5.18
CA THR A 63 4.69 14.39 -3.85
C THR A 63 3.50 14.19 -2.91
N VAL A 64 3.73 13.51 -1.79
CA VAL A 64 2.69 13.16 -0.80
C VAL A 64 1.83 14.37 -0.40
N ASP A 65 2.45 15.50 -0.13
CA ASP A 65 1.80 16.75 0.29
C ASP A 65 1.01 17.45 -0.83
N GLN A 66 1.21 17.03 -2.09
CA GLN A 66 0.53 17.59 -3.27
C GLN A 66 -0.67 16.73 -3.71
N MET A 67 -0.84 15.55 -3.16
CA MET A 67 -1.97 14.70 -3.50
C MET A 67 -3.24 15.14 -2.76
N PRO A 68 -4.41 15.23 -3.45
CA PRO A 68 -5.67 15.57 -2.82
C PRO A 68 -6.07 14.58 -1.73
N LEU A 69 -6.56 15.07 -0.60
CA LEU A 69 -6.95 14.22 0.56
C LEU A 69 -8.09 13.24 0.22
N GLU A 70 -8.93 13.59 -0.73
CA GLU A 70 -10.04 12.75 -1.22
C GLU A 70 -9.55 11.44 -1.84
N TRP A 71 -8.30 11.38 -2.27
CA TRP A 71 -7.72 10.15 -2.82
C TRP A 71 -7.52 9.08 -1.76
N PHE A 72 -7.33 9.47 -0.49
CA PHE A 72 -7.01 8.59 0.63
C PHE A 72 -8.23 8.16 1.45
N TYR A 73 -9.42 8.61 1.08
CA TYR A 73 -10.65 8.36 1.82
C TYR A 73 -11.82 8.08 0.89
N GLY A 74 -12.70 7.17 1.28
CA GLY A 74 -13.98 6.97 0.62
C GLY A 74 -14.36 5.52 0.34
N PRO A 75 -15.47 5.30 -0.39
CA PRO A 75 -15.92 3.96 -0.73
C PRO A 75 -14.86 3.16 -1.47
N ALA A 76 -14.64 1.93 -1.04
CA ALA A 76 -13.69 1.00 -1.65
C ALA A 76 -14.32 -0.37 -1.89
N ARG A 77 -13.75 -1.11 -2.84
CA ARG A 77 -14.15 -2.48 -3.17
C ARG A 77 -12.99 -3.44 -3.04
N MET A 78 -13.23 -4.57 -2.38
CA MET A 78 -12.25 -5.63 -2.32
C MET A 78 -12.41 -6.58 -3.50
N LEU A 79 -11.30 -6.86 -4.17
CA LEU A 79 -11.18 -7.84 -5.24
C LEU A 79 -10.50 -9.08 -4.67
N ARG A 80 -11.28 -10.10 -4.34
CA ARG A 80 -10.76 -11.36 -3.77
C ARG A 80 -10.12 -12.19 -4.86
N LEU A 81 -8.81 -12.24 -4.83
CA LEU A 81 -7.94 -12.90 -5.81
C LEU A 81 -6.93 -13.81 -5.09
N PRO A 82 -7.38 -14.87 -4.40
CA PRO A 82 -6.45 -15.75 -3.69
C PRO A 82 -5.40 -16.29 -4.66
N LYS A 83 -4.13 -16.10 -4.30
CA LYS A 83 -2.95 -16.48 -5.10
C LYS A 83 -1.90 -17.13 -4.22
N GLN A 84 -1.19 -18.09 -4.79
CA GLN A 84 -0.03 -18.71 -4.16
C GLN A 84 1.23 -17.85 -4.38
N ALA A 85 2.29 -18.17 -3.65
CA ALA A 85 3.61 -17.58 -3.84
C ALA A 85 4.04 -17.65 -5.31
N GLY A 86 4.51 -16.55 -5.86
CA GLY A 86 4.99 -16.44 -7.22
C GLY A 86 3.93 -16.45 -8.32
N GLU A 87 2.65 -16.65 -8.01
CA GLU A 87 1.58 -16.62 -9.03
C GLU A 87 1.35 -15.20 -9.59
N GLU A 88 0.86 -15.16 -10.82
CA GLU A 88 0.51 -13.91 -11.48
C GLU A 88 -0.98 -13.58 -11.36
N ILE A 89 -1.27 -12.28 -11.24
CA ILE A 89 -2.60 -11.70 -11.38
C ILE A 89 -2.70 -11.18 -12.81
N THR A 90 -3.58 -11.79 -13.58
CA THR A 90 -3.74 -11.52 -15.01
C THR A 90 -4.90 -10.57 -15.31
N VAL A 91 -5.01 -10.12 -16.55
CA VAL A 91 -6.16 -9.34 -17.01
C VAL A 91 -7.47 -10.12 -16.83
N ASP A 92 -7.47 -11.42 -17.06
CA ASP A 92 -8.69 -12.24 -16.93
C ASP A 92 -9.13 -12.38 -15.47
N ASP A 93 -8.18 -12.42 -14.52
CA ASP A 93 -8.49 -12.33 -13.09
C ASP A 93 -9.24 -11.02 -12.76
N LEU A 94 -8.76 -9.89 -13.32
CA LEU A 94 -9.32 -8.55 -13.05
C LEU A 94 -10.67 -8.33 -13.75
N ARG A 95 -10.87 -8.86 -14.95
CA ARG A 95 -12.14 -8.76 -15.70
C ARG A 95 -13.33 -9.28 -14.93
N ARG A 96 -13.13 -10.24 -14.03
CA ARG A 96 -14.18 -10.76 -13.15
C ARG A 96 -14.77 -9.68 -12.23
N PHE A 97 -14.06 -8.58 -12.05
CA PHE A 97 -14.45 -7.44 -11.21
C PHE A 97 -14.65 -6.15 -12.02
N GLU A 98 -14.83 -6.24 -13.32
CA GLU A 98 -14.90 -5.08 -14.23
C GLU A 98 -15.93 -4.03 -13.78
N ALA A 99 -17.05 -4.46 -13.22
CA ALA A 99 -18.09 -3.57 -12.69
C ALA A 99 -17.58 -2.64 -11.56
N HIS A 100 -16.50 -3.02 -10.85
CA HIS A 100 -15.90 -2.26 -9.77
C HIS A 100 -14.69 -1.42 -10.22
N LEU A 101 -14.19 -1.66 -11.43
CA LEU A 101 -13.04 -0.96 -12.02
C LEU A 101 -13.53 0.23 -12.84
N GLN A 102 -14.04 1.26 -12.16
CA GLN A 102 -14.55 2.48 -12.77
C GLN A 102 -13.60 3.66 -12.50
N PRO A 103 -13.67 4.74 -13.29
CA PRO A 103 -12.89 5.95 -13.01
C PRO A 103 -13.09 6.41 -11.55
N GLU A 104 -12.00 6.84 -10.92
CA GLU A 104 -11.92 7.28 -9.53
C GLU A 104 -12.21 6.20 -8.46
N ALA A 105 -12.47 4.94 -8.87
CA ALA A 105 -12.69 3.85 -7.91
C ALA A 105 -11.46 3.62 -7.02
N LYS A 106 -11.71 3.23 -5.78
CA LYS A 106 -10.71 2.69 -4.85
C LYS A 106 -10.94 1.19 -4.74
N VAL A 107 -9.92 0.42 -5.08
CA VAL A 107 -9.99 -1.05 -5.06
C VAL A 107 -8.84 -1.65 -4.26
N VAL A 108 -9.08 -2.79 -3.64
CA VAL A 108 -8.09 -3.51 -2.85
C VAL A 108 -7.97 -4.95 -3.36
N LEU A 109 -6.78 -5.33 -3.80
CA LEU A 109 -6.46 -6.72 -4.16
C LEU A 109 -6.21 -7.53 -2.88
N ALA A 110 -7.00 -8.56 -2.66
CA ALA A 110 -6.85 -9.45 -1.52
C ALA A 110 -6.36 -10.82 -2.03
N THR A 111 -5.06 -11.04 -1.99
CA THR A 111 -4.42 -12.28 -2.45
C THR A 111 -4.28 -13.31 -1.33
N GLY A 112 -4.32 -12.88 -0.07
CA GLY A 112 -4.01 -13.64 1.12
C GLY A 112 -2.53 -13.54 1.53
N TRP A 113 -1.74 -12.74 0.82
CA TRP A 113 -0.30 -12.59 1.08
C TRP A 113 0.02 -11.87 2.39
N HIS A 114 -0.89 -11.06 2.93
CA HIS A 114 -0.72 -10.42 4.23
C HIS A 114 -0.36 -11.39 5.37
N ARG A 115 -0.73 -12.66 5.25
CA ARG A 115 -0.40 -13.71 6.24
C ARG A 115 1.08 -14.09 6.24
N HIS A 116 1.83 -13.71 5.18
CA HIS A 116 3.27 -13.95 5.03
C HIS A 116 4.10 -12.75 5.53
N PHE A 117 3.47 -11.69 6.03
CA PHE A 117 4.20 -10.52 6.54
C PHE A 117 5.21 -10.92 7.61
N GLY A 118 6.48 -10.49 7.44
CA GLY A 118 7.60 -10.88 8.31
C GLY A 118 8.29 -12.19 7.93
N ALA A 119 7.76 -12.95 6.96
CA ALA A 119 8.47 -14.12 6.42
C ALA A 119 9.66 -13.67 5.54
N PRO A 120 10.74 -14.48 5.45
CA PRO A 120 11.94 -14.11 4.68
C PRO A 120 11.68 -13.84 3.19
N ASP A 121 10.68 -14.49 2.63
CA ASP A 121 10.31 -14.40 1.21
C ASP A 121 9.15 -13.41 0.94
N PHE A 122 8.70 -12.67 1.96
CA PHE A 122 7.58 -11.72 1.82
C PHE A 122 7.77 -10.76 0.65
N PHE A 123 8.97 -10.20 0.50
CA PHE A 123 9.30 -9.22 -0.54
C PHE A 123 9.67 -9.83 -1.90
N THR A 124 10.08 -11.10 -1.94
CA THR A 124 10.69 -11.69 -3.13
C THR A 124 9.79 -12.68 -3.86
N ASN A 125 8.82 -13.26 -3.16
CA ASN A 125 7.99 -14.36 -3.71
C ASN A 125 6.48 -14.05 -3.70
N HIS A 126 6.11 -12.78 -3.55
CA HIS A 126 4.71 -12.36 -3.52
C HIS A 126 3.98 -12.57 -4.87
N PRO A 127 2.66 -12.74 -4.87
CA PRO A 127 1.86 -12.67 -6.09
C PRO A 127 2.11 -11.34 -6.82
N SER A 128 1.99 -11.33 -8.14
CA SER A 128 2.39 -10.17 -8.95
C SER A 128 1.38 -9.87 -10.05
N LEU A 129 1.02 -8.60 -10.22
CA LEU A 129 0.35 -8.18 -11.44
C LEU A 129 1.27 -8.44 -12.65
N THR A 130 0.70 -8.98 -13.73
CA THR A 130 1.37 -8.88 -15.03
C THR A 130 1.36 -7.43 -15.50
N VAL A 131 2.27 -7.06 -16.38
CA VAL A 131 2.33 -5.70 -16.93
C VAL A 131 1.03 -5.34 -17.65
N GLU A 132 0.46 -6.31 -18.37
CA GLU A 132 -0.82 -6.18 -19.06
C GLU A 132 -1.97 -5.93 -18.08
N ALA A 133 -1.96 -6.61 -16.92
CA ALA A 133 -2.93 -6.36 -15.85
C ALA A 133 -2.78 -4.94 -15.27
N GLY A 134 -1.55 -4.46 -15.10
CA GLY A 134 -1.29 -3.08 -14.73
C GLY A 134 -1.82 -2.07 -15.75
N ARG A 135 -1.54 -2.28 -17.04
CA ARG A 135 -2.08 -1.45 -18.12
C ARG A 135 -3.60 -1.47 -18.18
N TYR A 136 -4.20 -2.63 -17.90
CA TYR A 136 -5.66 -2.74 -17.81
C TYR A 136 -6.21 -1.89 -16.66
N LEU A 137 -5.65 -1.96 -15.45
CA LEU A 137 -6.05 -1.10 -14.33
C LEU A 137 -5.86 0.39 -14.66
N ALA A 138 -4.74 0.78 -15.26
CA ALA A 138 -4.47 2.14 -15.72
C ALA A 138 -5.54 2.62 -16.71
N SER A 139 -5.92 1.78 -17.68
CA SER A 139 -6.97 2.10 -18.66
C SER A 139 -8.36 2.31 -18.04
N ARG A 140 -8.61 1.70 -16.87
CA ARG A 140 -9.85 1.86 -16.10
C ARG A 140 -9.89 3.15 -15.28
N ARG A 141 -8.78 3.88 -15.16
CA ARG A 141 -8.64 5.14 -14.44
C ARG A 141 -9.09 5.05 -12.99
N ILE A 142 -8.83 3.93 -12.32
CA ILE A 142 -9.05 3.83 -10.88
C ILE A 142 -8.15 4.82 -10.15
N ARG A 143 -8.56 5.29 -8.98
CA ARG A 143 -7.78 6.29 -8.21
C ARG A 143 -6.82 5.68 -7.21
N LEU A 144 -7.21 4.58 -6.57
CA LEU A 144 -6.41 3.93 -5.54
C LEU A 144 -6.41 2.43 -5.76
N LEU A 145 -5.23 1.85 -5.72
CA LEU A 145 -4.97 0.42 -5.73
C LEU A 145 -4.32 0.02 -4.41
N GLY A 146 -5.12 -0.52 -3.48
CA GLY A 146 -4.60 -1.17 -2.27
C GLY A 146 -4.27 -2.63 -2.54
N MET A 147 -3.30 -3.18 -1.79
CA MET A 147 -2.93 -4.58 -1.89
C MET A 147 -2.28 -5.12 -0.60
N ASP A 148 -2.38 -6.42 -0.40
CA ASP A 148 -1.70 -7.09 0.71
C ASP A 148 -0.28 -7.55 0.36
N MET A 149 0.17 -7.25 -0.83
CA MET A 149 1.53 -7.50 -1.32
C MET A 149 2.45 -6.31 -1.01
N PRO A 150 3.79 -6.55 -0.91
CA PRO A 150 4.76 -5.49 -0.65
C PRO A 150 5.09 -4.63 -1.89
N SER A 151 4.57 -4.99 -3.05
CA SER A 151 4.67 -4.26 -4.31
C SER A 151 3.62 -4.81 -5.28
N PRO A 152 3.14 -4.00 -6.24
CA PRO A 152 2.18 -4.47 -7.24
C PRO A 152 2.73 -5.62 -8.11
N SER A 153 4.05 -5.68 -8.27
CA SER A 153 4.69 -6.72 -9.09
C SER A 153 6.14 -6.93 -8.70
N ARG A 154 6.66 -8.14 -8.92
CA ARG A 154 8.11 -8.43 -8.88
C ARG A 154 8.86 -7.74 -10.02
N ARG A 155 8.16 -7.32 -11.09
CA ARG A 155 8.64 -6.37 -12.11
C ARG A 155 8.37 -4.93 -11.66
N TRP A 156 8.81 -4.60 -10.45
CA TRP A 156 8.44 -3.38 -9.74
C TRP A 156 8.68 -2.11 -10.54
N LEU A 157 9.82 -1.96 -11.21
CA LEU A 157 10.13 -0.77 -12.00
C LEU A 157 9.11 -0.55 -13.14
N GLU A 158 8.84 -1.58 -13.92
CA GLU A 158 7.96 -1.49 -15.08
C GLU A 158 6.51 -1.22 -14.68
N ILE A 159 6.03 -1.89 -13.62
CA ILE A 159 4.64 -1.76 -13.20
C ILE A 159 4.34 -0.40 -12.56
N HIS A 160 5.27 0.16 -11.76
CA HIS A 160 5.09 1.48 -11.18
C HIS A 160 5.04 2.56 -12.25
N HIS A 161 5.91 2.50 -13.27
CA HIS A 161 5.84 3.42 -14.41
C HIS A 161 4.51 3.35 -15.16
N VAL A 162 3.84 2.18 -15.18
CA VAL A 162 2.52 2.04 -15.78
C VAL A 162 1.43 2.64 -14.90
N LEU A 163 1.42 2.29 -13.59
CA LEU A 163 0.35 2.67 -12.67
C LEU A 163 0.43 4.13 -12.20
N GLN A 164 1.64 4.67 -12.11
CA GLN A 164 1.89 6.03 -11.64
C GLN A 164 2.21 7.01 -12.77
N ALA A 165 2.06 6.58 -14.05
CA ALA A 165 2.25 7.46 -15.20
C ALA A 165 1.48 8.78 -15.05
N ARG A 166 2.02 9.87 -15.60
CA ARG A 166 1.51 11.25 -15.45
C ARG A 166 0.02 11.43 -15.80
N ASP A 167 -0.47 10.64 -16.74
CA ASP A 167 -1.87 10.64 -17.20
C ASP A 167 -2.75 9.58 -16.51
N VAL A 168 -2.17 8.81 -15.58
CA VAL A 168 -2.82 7.72 -14.84
C VAL A 168 -2.98 8.07 -13.36
N GLU A 169 -1.91 8.37 -12.65
CA GLU A 169 -1.85 8.81 -11.25
C GLU A 169 -2.64 7.91 -10.27
N ILE A 170 -2.42 6.61 -10.32
CA ILE A 170 -3.00 5.68 -9.33
C ILE A 170 -2.17 5.74 -8.04
N VAL A 171 -2.81 6.04 -6.91
CA VAL A 171 -2.20 5.89 -5.57
C VAL A 171 -2.05 4.41 -5.27
N LEU A 172 -0.84 3.96 -4.95
CA LEU A 172 -0.59 2.61 -4.49
C LEU A 172 -0.61 2.58 -2.96
N VAL A 173 -1.27 1.58 -2.38
CA VAL A 173 -1.24 1.30 -0.94
C VAL A 173 -0.81 -0.15 -0.76
N GLU A 174 0.37 -0.34 -0.19
CA GLU A 174 1.06 -1.61 -0.13
C GLU A 174 1.04 -2.24 1.27
N ALA A 175 1.22 -3.54 1.33
CA ALA A 175 1.27 -4.32 2.55
C ALA A 175 0.08 -4.07 3.49
N LEU A 176 -1.15 -4.10 2.97
CA LEU A 176 -2.36 -4.08 3.79
C LEU A 176 -2.51 -5.38 4.58
N ALA A 177 -3.01 -5.27 5.80
CA ALA A 177 -3.26 -6.37 6.73
C ALA A 177 -4.75 -6.68 6.89
N ASN A 178 -5.06 -7.83 7.50
CA ASN A 178 -6.40 -8.20 7.99
C ASN A 178 -7.53 -8.20 6.95
N LEU A 179 -7.20 -8.38 5.66
CA LEU A 179 -8.19 -8.33 4.57
C LEU A 179 -9.25 -9.43 4.68
N ASP A 180 -8.98 -10.52 5.39
CA ASP A 180 -9.96 -11.60 5.62
C ASP A 180 -11.17 -11.14 6.45
N ALA A 181 -10.98 -10.13 7.30
CA ALA A 181 -12.02 -9.61 8.18
C ALA A 181 -12.97 -8.61 7.49
N LEU A 182 -12.68 -8.22 6.23
CA LEU A 182 -13.42 -7.20 5.51
C LEU A 182 -14.60 -7.78 4.72
N PRO A 183 -15.73 -7.05 4.62
CA PRO A 183 -16.71 -7.25 3.57
C PRO A 183 -16.16 -6.77 2.21
N ASP A 184 -16.85 -7.12 1.11
CA ASP A 184 -16.41 -6.72 -0.24
C ASP A 184 -16.59 -5.22 -0.50
N ALA A 185 -17.41 -4.55 0.28
CA ALA A 185 -17.64 -3.10 0.23
C ALA A 185 -17.40 -2.48 1.60
N PHE A 186 -16.58 -1.44 1.65
CA PHE A 186 -16.24 -0.73 2.90
C PHE A 186 -15.83 0.71 2.57
N THR A 187 -15.65 1.53 3.60
CA THR A 187 -14.99 2.83 3.44
C THR A 187 -13.53 2.69 3.83
N PHE A 188 -12.63 3.01 2.91
CA PHE A 188 -11.19 3.07 3.14
C PHE A 188 -10.79 4.42 3.74
N ILE A 189 -9.88 4.41 4.70
CA ILE A 189 -9.23 5.57 5.30
C ILE A 189 -7.73 5.26 5.41
N GLY A 190 -6.87 6.08 4.82
CA GLY A 190 -5.42 5.86 4.87
C GLY A 190 -4.64 7.12 4.53
N PHE A 191 -4.74 8.16 5.38
CA PHE A 191 -4.03 9.42 5.15
C PHE A 191 -2.53 9.27 5.39
N PRO A 192 -1.69 9.81 4.50
CA PRO A 192 -0.26 9.92 4.72
C PRO A 192 0.06 10.94 5.81
N LEU A 193 1.25 10.84 6.38
CA LEU A 193 1.86 11.96 7.08
C LEU A 193 2.17 13.07 6.07
N ASN A 194 2.04 14.32 6.50
CA ASN A 194 2.26 15.48 5.62
C ASN A 194 3.77 15.74 5.43
N PHE A 195 4.47 14.80 4.82
CA PHE A 195 5.88 14.91 4.48
C PHE A 195 6.06 15.77 3.22
N GLN A 196 6.46 17.01 3.39
CA GLN A 196 6.66 17.93 2.29
C GLN A 196 7.71 17.44 1.29
N GLY A 197 7.31 17.31 0.03
CA GLY A 197 8.19 16.94 -1.07
C GLY A 197 8.67 15.48 -1.02
N ARG A 198 7.90 14.55 -0.42
CA ARG A 198 8.31 13.15 -0.30
C ARG A 198 7.52 12.21 -1.21
N ASP A 199 8.15 11.08 -1.45
CA ASP A 199 7.84 10.00 -2.38
C ASP A 199 6.79 9.01 -1.87
N GLY A 200 6.54 8.97 -0.55
CA GLY A 200 5.62 8.05 0.09
C GLY A 200 5.47 8.32 1.58
N SER A 201 4.65 7.54 2.24
CA SER A 201 4.45 7.64 3.69
C SER A 201 3.90 6.34 4.28
N PRO A 202 4.43 5.86 5.41
CA PRO A 202 3.70 4.92 6.25
C PRO A 202 2.34 5.51 6.64
N ILE A 203 1.33 4.64 6.70
CA ILE A 203 -0.04 5.03 7.07
C ILE A 203 -0.62 4.10 8.13
N ARG A 204 -1.60 4.60 8.90
CA ARG A 204 -2.54 3.73 9.60
C ARG A 204 -3.78 3.57 8.72
N ALA A 205 -3.77 2.54 7.86
CA ALA A 205 -4.92 2.22 7.04
C ALA A 205 -6.04 1.59 7.88
N VAL A 206 -7.28 2.02 7.65
CA VAL A 206 -8.46 1.56 8.38
C VAL A 206 -9.62 1.36 7.41
N ALA A 207 -10.40 0.31 7.64
CA ALA A 207 -11.71 0.14 7.01
C ALA A 207 -12.83 0.46 7.98
N VAL A 208 -13.88 1.12 7.48
CA VAL A 208 -15.14 1.34 8.18
C VAL A 208 -16.21 0.48 7.51
N CYS A 209 -16.85 -0.42 8.32
CA CYS A 209 -17.90 -1.34 7.90
C CYS A 209 -19.21 -1.12 8.66
#